data_9428e047daba2b1aa63f9ff5ff6e835a
#
_entry.id   9428e047daba2b1aa63f9ff5ff6e835a
#
_cell.length_a   1.000
_cell.length_b   1.000
_cell.length_c   1.000
_cell.angle_alpha   90.00
_cell.angle_beta   90.00
_cell.angle_gamma   90.00
#
_symmetry.space_group_name_H-M   'P 1'
#
loop_
_entity.id
_entity.type
_entity.pdbx_description
1 polymer ?
#
loop_
_entity_poly.entity_id
_entity_poly.type
_entity_poly.pdbx_seq_one_letter_code
_entity_poly.pdbx_strand_id
1 'polypeptide(L)'
;FLKDGQEQLHTDGQGDRMAAIYAIYGRELANNMLLVDGSWEKLRVRGFVTRPTATRGNRAWQSFFVNNRYIKSRLLSAAVEEAYRNQIMVGRFPACVLEIDMPVQAVDVNVHPAKTEVKFLSEREVFDAVHYAVLSTLNKAAGRPEWKLSEKQTSAAQPQVQPHAVQPPKPGFYQSMQAAEYRRQAAQTPPPKPAQPVLASPV
;
A
#
# COMPACT_ATOMS: atom_id res chain seq x y z
N PHE A 1 6.00 -33.58 1.91
CA PHE A 1 6.75 -33.54 0.64
C PHE A 1 8.05 -34.35 0.79
N LEU A 2 8.20 -35.37 -0.04
CA LEU A 2 9.39 -36.21 -0.08
C LEU A 2 10.21 -35.90 -1.33
N LYS A 3 11.53 -35.80 -1.17
CA LYS A 3 12.47 -35.67 -2.27
C LYS A 3 13.55 -36.72 -2.10
N ASP A 4 13.75 -37.55 -3.11
CA ASP A 4 14.74 -38.66 -3.09
C ASP A 4 14.59 -39.61 -1.88
N GLY A 5 13.32 -39.87 -1.47
CA GLY A 5 12.98 -40.68 -0.31
C GLY A 5 13.18 -40.04 1.05
N GLN A 6 13.64 -38.79 1.10
CA GLN A 6 13.81 -38.01 2.33
C GLN A 6 12.67 -37.00 2.49
N GLU A 7 12.14 -36.91 3.70
CA GLU A 7 11.15 -35.92 4.05
C GLU A 7 11.79 -34.51 4.10
N GLN A 8 11.37 -33.64 3.19
CA GLN A 8 11.84 -32.26 3.10
C GLN A 8 10.90 -31.28 3.79
N LEU A 9 9.62 -31.63 3.84
CA LEU A 9 8.58 -30.76 4.42
C LEU A 9 7.45 -31.63 4.94
N HIS A 10 7.05 -31.39 6.17
CA HIS A 10 5.87 -31.97 6.80
C HIS A 10 4.91 -30.87 7.25
N THR A 11 3.63 -31.02 6.93
CA THR A 11 2.53 -30.22 7.48
C THR A 11 1.52 -31.18 8.08
N ASP A 12 0.88 -30.79 9.16
CA ASP A 12 -0.08 -31.64 9.90
C ASP A 12 -1.40 -31.90 9.15
N GLY A 13 -1.61 -31.26 8.01
CA GLY A 13 -2.79 -31.43 7.16
C GLY A 13 -4.10 -30.88 7.75
N GLN A 14 -4.06 -30.19 8.88
CA GLN A 14 -5.26 -29.65 9.55
C GLN A 14 -5.78 -28.34 8.93
N GLY A 15 -5.16 -27.87 7.83
CA GLY A 15 -5.55 -26.64 7.15
C GLY A 15 -5.07 -25.35 7.85
N ASP A 16 -4.23 -25.47 8.86
CA ASP A 16 -3.59 -24.31 9.48
C ASP A 16 -2.53 -23.71 8.55
N ARG A 17 -2.87 -22.56 7.99
CA ARG A 17 -1.97 -21.81 7.08
C ARG A 17 -0.72 -21.30 7.78
N MET A 18 -0.83 -20.93 9.06
CA MET A 18 0.34 -20.46 9.81
C MET A 18 1.32 -21.60 10.09
N ALA A 19 0.83 -22.79 10.40
CA ALA A 19 1.66 -23.99 10.54
C ALA A 19 2.39 -24.31 9.23
N ALA A 20 1.72 -24.20 8.08
CA ALA A 20 2.33 -24.38 6.78
C ALA A 20 3.42 -23.31 6.51
N ILE A 21 3.16 -22.03 6.81
CA ILE A 21 4.13 -20.93 6.70
C ILE A 21 5.34 -21.22 7.60
N TYR A 22 5.11 -21.65 8.82
CA TYR A 22 6.17 -22.00 9.75
C TYR A 22 7.07 -23.13 9.21
N ALA A 23 6.44 -24.18 8.66
CA ALA A 23 7.16 -25.33 8.09
C ALA A 23 7.99 -24.95 6.85
N ILE A 24 7.45 -24.07 5.98
CA ILE A 24 8.08 -23.68 4.70
C ILE A 24 9.11 -22.56 4.88
N TYR A 25 8.77 -21.53 5.62
CA TYR A 25 9.55 -20.29 5.70
C TYR A 25 10.35 -20.16 7.00
N GLY A 26 10.12 -21.05 7.96
CA GLY A 26 10.81 -21.08 9.24
C GLY A 26 10.24 -20.14 10.29
N ARG A 27 10.68 -20.35 11.52
CA ARG A 27 10.18 -19.71 12.73
C ARG A 27 10.33 -18.19 12.70
N GLU A 28 11.46 -17.70 12.24
CA GLU A 28 11.77 -16.27 12.23
C GLU A 28 10.75 -15.49 11.39
N LEU A 29 10.46 -15.97 10.17
CA LEU A 29 9.50 -15.32 9.30
C LEU A 29 8.07 -15.46 9.83
N ALA A 30 7.67 -16.65 10.25
CA ALA A 30 6.34 -16.94 10.75
C ALA A 30 5.96 -16.04 11.96
N ASN A 31 6.88 -15.84 12.90
CA ASN A 31 6.67 -14.96 14.06
C ASN A 31 6.51 -13.46 13.69
N ASN A 32 6.94 -13.08 12.50
CA ASN A 32 6.82 -11.71 12.00
C ASN A 32 5.66 -11.53 11.02
N MET A 33 4.81 -12.53 10.85
CA MET A 33 3.63 -12.46 9.99
C MET A 33 2.47 -11.76 10.70
N LEU A 34 1.74 -10.96 9.95
CA LEU A 34 0.50 -10.29 10.33
C LEU A 34 -0.63 -10.90 9.52
N LEU A 35 -1.74 -11.21 10.18
CA LEU A 35 -2.94 -11.74 9.51
C LEU A 35 -3.62 -10.64 8.71
N VAL A 36 -3.84 -10.90 7.43
CA VAL A 36 -4.63 -10.06 6.52
C VAL A 36 -6.01 -10.70 6.35
N ASP A 37 -7.06 -9.94 6.59
CA ASP A 37 -8.44 -10.28 6.24
C ASP A 37 -9.16 -8.99 5.86
N GLY A 38 -9.39 -8.82 4.56
CA GLY A 38 -10.03 -7.64 4.00
C GLY A 38 -11.02 -8.04 2.91
N SER A 39 -12.07 -7.27 2.76
CA SER A 39 -13.04 -7.39 1.67
C SER A 39 -13.19 -6.05 0.96
N TRP A 40 -13.27 -6.10 -0.36
CA TRP A 40 -13.48 -4.95 -1.22
C TRP A 40 -14.48 -5.33 -2.31
N GLU A 41 -15.68 -4.79 -2.24
CA GLU A 41 -16.78 -5.16 -3.14
C GLU A 41 -17.00 -6.68 -3.20
N LYS A 42 -16.66 -7.30 -4.34
CA LYS A 42 -16.78 -8.75 -4.58
C LYS A 42 -15.47 -9.51 -4.38
N LEU A 43 -14.41 -8.82 -3.95
CA LEU A 43 -13.09 -9.38 -3.72
C LEU A 43 -12.88 -9.61 -2.23
N ARG A 44 -12.29 -10.73 -1.87
CA ARG A 44 -11.82 -11.00 -0.51
C ARG A 44 -10.34 -11.32 -0.54
N VAL A 45 -9.56 -10.62 0.29
CA VAL A 45 -8.11 -10.80 0.41
C VAL A 45 -7.82 -11.34 1.79
N ARG A 46 -7.23 -12.52 1.86
CA ARG A 46 -6.87 -13.20 3.11
C ARG A 46 -5.43 -13.68 3.04
N GLY A 47 -4.82 -13.90 4.20
CA GLY A 47 -3.50 -14.49 4.29
C GLY A 47 -2.60 -13.76 5.27
N PHE A 48 -1.32 -13.64 4.91
CA PHE A 48 -0.31 -13.13 5.82
C PHE A 48 0.70 -12.25 5.08
N VAL A 49 1.15 -11.20 5.76
CA VAL A 49 2.23 -10.31 5.30
C VAL A 49 3.22 -10.07 6.44
N THR A 50 4.48 -9.83 6.15
CA THR A 50 5.48 -9.56 7.18
C THR A 50 5.35 -8.16 7.78
N ARG A 51 5.77 -8.00 9.03
CA ARG A 51 6.01 -6.67 9.61
C ARG A 51 7.04 -5.90 8.80
N PRO A 52 6.99 -4.57 8.74
CA PRO A 52 7.99 -3.75 8.04
C PRO A 52 9.44 -4.00 8.49
N THR A 53 9.63 -4.47 9.72
CA THR A 53 10.94 -4.81 10.30
C THR A 53 11.53 -6.12 9.76
N ALA A 54 10.70 -7.00 9.14
CA ALA A 54 11.10 -8.34 8.72
C ALA A 54 11.04 -8.50 7.18
N THR A 55 11.57 -7.51 6.45
CA THR A 55 11.60 -7.50 4.99
C THR A 55 12.75 -8.34 4.42
N ARG A 56 12.64 -8.69 3.13
CA ARG A 56 13.60 -9.52 2.39
C ARG A 56 14.31 -8.72 1.29
N GLY A 57 15.43 -9.25 0.78
CA GLY A 57 16.20 -8.60 -0.29
C GLY A 57 15.65 -8.82 -1.71
N ASN A 58 14.64 -9.69 -1.86
CA ASN A 58 14.02 -9.98 -3.16
C ASN A 58 12.54 -10.37 -3.01
N ARG A 59 11.85 -10.48 -4.17
CA ARG A 59 10.41 -10.82 -4.26
C ARG A 59 10.12 -12.33 -4.23
N ALA A 60 11.11 -13.19 -4.09
CA ALA A 60 10.90 -14.65 -4.09
C ALA A 60 10.03 -15.14 -2.91
N TRP A 61 9.84 -14.31 -1.91
CA TRP A 61 9.05 -14.57 -0.71
C TRP A 61 7.60 -14.05 -0.82
N GLN A 62 7.15 -13.69 -2.02
CA GLN A 62 5.79 -13.26 -2.30
C GLN A 62 5.05 -14.40 -3.01
N SER A 63 4.06 -14.97 -2.34
CA SER A 63 3.21 -16.04 -2.86
C SER A 63 1.77 -15.55 -2.95
N PHE A 64 1.19 -15.65 -4.14
CA PHE A 64 -0.18 -15.23 -4.41
C PHE A 64 -1.01 -16.40 -4.90
N PHE A 65 -2.24 -16.47 -4.41
CA PHE A 65 -3.22 -17.46 -4.84
C PHE A 65 -4.50 -16.72 -5.24
N VAL A 66 -5.02 -17.00 -6.42
CA VAL A 66 -6.31 -16.50 -6.90
C VAL A 66 -7.25 -17.69 -7.05
N ASN A 67 -8.36 -17.68 -6.33
CA ASN A 67 -9.31 -18.81 -6.30
C ASN A 67 -8.59 -20.16 -6.09
N ASN A 68 -7.73 -20.23 -5.08
CA ASN A 68 -6.88 -21.38 -4.70
C ASN A 68 -5.79 -21.79 -5.74
N ARG A 69 -5.57 -20.99 -6.78
CA ARG A 69 -4.52 -21.24 -7.77
C ARG A 69 -3.32 -20.36 -7.50
N TYR A 70 -2.14 -20.96 -7.37
CA TYR A 70 -0.88 -20.20 -7.30
C TYR A 70 -0.62 -19.44 -8.59
N ILE A 71 -0.31 -18.16 -8.47
CA ILE A 71 0.01 -17.28 -9.60
C ILE A 71 1.24 -16.40 -9.32
N LYS A 72 1.87 -15.97 -10.40
CA LYS A 72 2.87 -14.90 -10.38
C LYS A 72 2.25 -13.67 -11.01
N SER A 73 2.18 -12.57 -10.27
CA SER A 73 1.57 -11.34 -10.76
C SER A 73 2.38 -10.13 -10.31
N ARG A 74 2.84 -9.34 -11.28
CA ARG A 74 3.51 -8.06 -11.03
C ARG A 74 2.56 -7.04 -10.41
N LEU A 75 1.30 -7.10 -10.81
CA LEU A 75 0.25 -6.23 -10.26
C LEU A 75 0.09 -6.43 -8.76
N LEU A 76 -0.05 -7.69 -8.32
CA LEU A 76 -0.21 -8.02 -6.90
C LEU A 76 1.05 -7.67 -6.09
N SER A 77 2.23 -7.95 -6.65
CA SER A 77 3.50 -7.51 -6.02
C SER A 77 3.55 -6.00 -5.84
N ALA A 78 3.19 -5.23 -6.88
CA ALA A 78 3.18 -3.78 -6.81
C ALA A 78 2.15 -3.26 -5.79
N ALA A 79 0.96 -3.87 -5.71
CA ALA A 79 -0.06 -3.50 -4.73
C ALA A 79 0.40 -3.70 -3.28
N VAL A 80 1.05 -4.84 -3.00
CA VAL A 80 1.63 -5.12 -1.69
C VAL A 80 2.77 -4.12 -1.39
N GLU A 81 3.70 -3.93 -2.30
CA GLU A 81 4.85 -3.03 -2.12
C GLU A 81 4.40 -1.58 -1.91
N GLU A 82 3.35 -1.15 -2.61
CA GLU A 82 2.76 0.18 -2.43
C GLU A 82 2.21 0.38 -1.01
N ALA A 83 1.58 -0.64 -0.42
CA ALA A 83 1.10 -0.59 0.97
C ALA A 83 2.24 -0.41 1.98
N TYR A 84 3.46 -0.85 1.64
CA TYR A 84 4.65 -0.67 2.47
C TYR A 84 5.43 0.61 2.16
N ARG A 85 4.95 1.44 1.21
CA ARG A 85 5.63 2.70 0.86
C ARG A 85 5.90 3.53 2.12
N ASN A 86 7.11 4.06 2.23
CA ASN A 86 7.59 4.84 3.39
C ASN A 86 7.68 4.07 4.73
N GLN A 87 7.48 2.75 4.73
CA GLN A 87 7.62 1.91 5.92
C GLN A 87 8.82 0.98 5.87
N ILE A 88 9.37 0.75 4.68
CA ILE A 88 10.55 -0.10 4.44
C ILE A 88 11.62 0.64 3.64
N MET A 89 12.86 0.19 3.75
CA MET A 89 13.97 0.77 3.00
C MET A 89 13.88 0.43 1.50
N VAL A 90 14.42 1.30 0.67
CA VAL A 90 14.56 1.06 -0.77
C VAL A 90 15.34 -0.24 -1.02
N GLY A 91 14.88 -1.06 -1.95
CA GLY A 91 15.49 -2.36 -2.26
C GLY A 91 15.11 -3.49 -1.28
N ARG A 92 14.21 -3.22 -0.33
CA ARG A 92 13.64 -4.25 0.54
C ARG A 92 12.20 -4.56 0.11
N PHE A 93 11.81 -5.82 0.30
CA PHE A 93 10.51 -6.35 -0.14
C PHE A 93 9.81 -7.05 1.02
N PRO A 94 8.49 -6.87 1.19
CA PRO A 94 7.72 -7.65 2.14
C PRO A 94 7.62 -9.11 1.65
N ALA A 95 7.64 -10.06 2.58
CA ALA A 95 7.20 -11.40 2.28
C ALA A 95 5.69 -11.50 2.53
N CYS A 96 5.00 -12.26 1.71
CA CYS A 96 3.56 -12.46 1.85
C CYS A 96 3.10 -13.81 1.31
N VAL A 97 2.00 -14.30 1.88
CA VAL A 97 1.20 -15.41 1.36
C VAL A 97 -0.23 -14.92 1.35
N LEU A 98 -0.74 -14.53 0.19
CA LEU A 98 -2.06 -13.93 0.03
C LEU A 98 -2.95 -14.76 -0.88
N GLU A 99 -4.18 -14.93 -0.44
CA GLU A 99 -5.28 -15.54 -1.19
C GLU A 99 -6.27 -14.44 -1.57
N ILE A 100 -6.63 -14.40 -2.84
CA ILE A 100 -7.60 -13.47 -3.40
C ILE A 100 -8.75 -14.30 -3.94
N ASP A 101 -9.89 -14.24 -3.25
CA ASP A 101 -11.13 -14.82 -3.74
C ASP A 101 -11.89 -13.78 -4.55
N MET A 102 -12.27 -14.14 -5.77
CA MET A 102 -12.97 -13.25 -6.69
C MET A 102 -13.91 -14.02 -7.61
N PRO A 103 -14.92 -13.35 -8.22
CA PRO A 103 -15.76 -13.98 -9.22
C PRO A 103 -14.93 -14.57 -10.36
N VAL A 104 -15.27 -15.79 -10.80
CA VAL A 104 -14.52 -16.50 -11.86
C VAL A 104 -14.48 -15.70 -13.17
N GLN A 105 -15.56 -14.94 -13.44
CA GLN A 105 -15.65 -14.09 -14.62
C GLN A 105 -14.70 -12.86 -14.59
N ALA A 106 -14.20 -12.50 -13.40
CA ALA A 106 -13.31 -11.36 -13.23
C ALA A 106 -11.82 -11.69 -13.50
N VAL A 107 -11.51 -12.96 -13.76
CA VAL A 107 -10.13 -13.42 -14.00
C VAL A 107 -10.08 -14.40 -15.18
N ASP A 108 -9.19 -14.12 -16.13
CA ASP A 108 -8.86 -15.06 -17.19
C ASP A 108 -7.55 -15.78 -16.83
N VAL A 109 -7.63 -17.09 -16.70
CA VAL A 109 -6.48 -17.97 -16.36
C VAL A 109 -5.85 -18.63 -17.59
N ASN A 110 -6.41 -18.44 -18.76
CA ASN A 110 -5.93 -19.02 -20.02
C ASN A 110 -4.95 -18.12 -20.75
N VAL A 111 -4.02 -17.52 -20.05
CA VAL A 111 -3.05 -16.56 -20.62
C VAL A 111 -1.72 -17.23 -20.94
N HIS A 112 -1.29 -18.24 -20.16
CA HIS A 112 0.02 -18.87 -20.31
C HIS A 112 -0.10 -20.41 -20.20
N PRO A 113 0.67 -21.21 -20.97
CA PRO A 113 0.62 -22.66 -20.91
C PRO A 113 0.81 -23.23 -19.49
N ALA A 114 1.72 -22.67 -18.71
CA ALA A 114 1.95 -23.08 -17.31
C ALA A 114 0.85 -22.60 -16.34
N LYS A 115 -0.10 -21.78 -16.81
CA LYS A 115 -1.24 -21.23 -16.02
C LYS A 115 -0.83 -20.56 -14.71
N THR A 116 0.40 -20.06 -14.65
CA THR A 116 0.93 -19.32 -13.49
C THR A 116 0.69 -17.82 -13.62
N GLU A 117 0.25 -17.35 -14.78
CA GLU A 117 -0.12 -15.98 -15.03
C GLU A 117 -1.61 -15.87 -15.32
N VAL A 118 -2.22 -14.81 -14.86
CA VAL A 118 -3.65 -14.52 -15.06
C VAL A 118 -3.82 -13.08 -15.52
N LYS A 119 -4.91 -12.83 -16.24
CA LYS A 119 -5.34 -11.49 -16.61
C LYS A 119 -6.60 -11.14 -15.82
N PHE A 120 -6.58 -10.02 -15.13
CA PHE A 120 -7.72 -9.50 -14.41
C PHE A 120 -8.58 -8.62 -15.33
N LEU A 121 -9.88 -8.72 -15.21
CA LEU A 121 -10.83 -7.88 -15.96
C LEU A 121 -10.70 -6.42 -15.51
N SER A 122 -10.60 -6.18 -14.21
CA SER A 122 -10.32 -4.87 -13.60
C SER A 122 -9.06 -4.93 -12.76
N GLU A 123 -7.92 -4.57 -13.35
CA GLU A 123 -6.63 -4.56 -12.65
C GLU A 123 -6.62 -3.55 -11.49
N ARG A 124 -7.33 -2.43 -11.67
CA ARG A 124 -7.41 -1.38 -10.64
C ARG A 124 -8.14 -1.86 -9.40
N GLU A 125 -9.30 -2.51 -9.55
CA GLU A 125 -10.05 -3.04 -8.40
C GLU A 125 -9.23 -4.08 -7.62
N VAL A 126 -8.53 -4.96 -8.33
CA VAL A 126 -7.67 -5.97 -7.72
C VAL A 126 -6.48 -5.33 -7.00
N PHE A 127 -5.86 -4.33 -7.62
CA PHE A 127 -4.78 -3.56 -7.00
C PHE A 127 -5.27 -2.88 -5.72
N ASP A 128 -6.38 -2.14 -5.79
CA ASP A 128 -6.93 -1.39 -4.67
C ASP A 128 -7.35 -2.35 -3.53
N ALA A 129 -7.99 -3.47 -3.84
CA ALA A 129 -8.38 -4.48 -2.86
C ALA A 129 -7.18 -5.01 -2.07
N VAL A 130 -6.11 -5.40 -2.75
CA VAL A 130 -4.91 -5.92 -2.10
C VAL A 130 -4.17 -4.82 -1.35
N HIS A 131 -4.01 -3.67 -1.96
CA HIS A 131 -3.34 -2.51 -1.35
C HIS A 131 -4.00 -2.12 -0.02
N TYR A 132 -5.32 -1.90 -0.01
CA TYR A 132 -6.03 -1.46 1.19
C TYR A 132 -6.15 -2.54 2.25
N ALA A 133 -6.30 -3.82 1.88
CA ALA A 133 -6.29 -4.92 2.84
C ALA A 133 -4.95 -5.00 3.59
N VAL A 134 -3.83 -4.90 2.86
CA VAL A 134 -2.50 -4.92 3.45
C VAL A 134 -2.25 -3.64 4.27
N LEU A 135 -2.56 -2.47 3.73
CA LEU A 135 -2.37 -1.18 4.42
C LEU A 135 -3.16 -1.11 5.73
N SER A 136 -4.42 -1.56 5.73
CA SER A 136 -5.24 -1.64 6.95
C SER A 136 -4.58 -2.54 7.99
N THR A 137 -4.08 -3.70 7.59
CA THR A 137 -3.36 -4.63 8.47
C THR A 137 -2.11 -3.99 9.09
N LEU A 138 -1.31 -3.28 8.29
CA LEU A 138 -0.12 -2.58 8.77
C LEU A 138 -0.46 -1.46 9.75
N ASN A 139 -1.51 -0.69 9.46
CA ASN A 139 -1.97 0.38 10.34
C ASN A 139 -2.49 -0.16 11.69
N LYS A 140 -3.25 -1.26 11.69
CA LYS A 140 -3.68 -1.96 12.92
C LYS A 140 -2.48 -2.41 13.74
N ALA A 141 -1.51 -3.05 13.11
CA ALA A 141 -0.31 -3.52 13.78
C ALA A 141 0.58 -2.39 14.34
N ALA A 142 0.52 -1.20 13.74
CA ALA A 142 1.22 0.00 14.20
C ALA A 142 0.44 0.81 15.26
N GLY A 143 -0.76 0.35 15.66
CA GLY A 143 -1.64 1.08 16.58
C GLY A 143 -2.18 2.39 16.01
N ARG A 144 -2.18 2.56 14.68
CA ARG A 144 -2.74 3.74 14.03
C ARG A 144 -4.26 3.58 13.87
N PRO A 145 -5.06 4.64 14.09
CA PRO A 145 -6.51 4.57 13.90
C PRO A 145 -6.85 4.22 12.46
N GLU A 146 -7.80 3.32 12.28
CA GLU A 146 -8.32 3.00 10.95
C GLU A 146 -9.16 4.16 10.43
N TRP A 147 -8.80 4.70 9.29
CA TRP A 147 -9.69 5.51 8.50
C TRP A 147 -10.65 4.54 7.78
N LYS A 148 -11.84 4.34 8.34
CA LYS A 148 -12.93 3.72 7.61
C LYS A 148 -13.35 4.72 6.54
N LEU A 149 -12.98 4.49 5.29
CA LEU A 149 -13.65 5.10 4.15
C LEU A 149 -15.08 4.56 4.17
N SER A 150 -15.98 5.32 4.81
CA SER A 150 -17.41 5.06 4.72
C SER A 150 -17.77 5.05 3.24
N GLU A 151 -18.36 3.95 2.80
CA GLU A 151 -19.07 3.90 1.53
C GLU A 151 -19.92 5.17 1.43
N LYS A 152 -19.72 5.90 0.36
CA LYS A 152 -20.50 7.07 0.02
C LYS A 152 -21.96 6.63 -0.13
N GLN A 153 -22.69 6.70 0.97
CA GLN A 153 -24.15 6.62 0.89
C GLN A 153 -24.57 7.77 -0.02
N THR A 154 -24.91 7.45 -1.24
CA THR A 154 -25.74 8.29 -2.10
C THR A 154 -27.12 8.38 -1.49
N SER A 155 -27.23 9.10 -0.39
CA SER A 155 -28.50 9.63 0.08
C SER A 155 -28.64 11.01 -0.52
N ALA A 156 -29.47 11.11 -1.53
CA ALA A 156 -29.96 12.37 -2.05
C ALA A 156 -30.80 13.04 -0.94
N ALA A 157 -30.14 13.80 -0.08
CA ALA A 157 -30.77 14.78 0.78
C ALA A 157 -30.30 16.15 0.29
N GLN A 158 -31.21 16.88 -0.33
CA GLN A 158 -31.02 18.27 -0.70
C GLN A 158 -30.62 19.08 0.55
N PRO A 159 -29.57 19.90 0.50
CA PRO A 159 -29.25 20.79 1.62
C PRO A 159 -30.31 21.89 1.64
N GLN A 160 -31.12 21.89 2.67
CA GLN A 160 -31.89 23.10 3.04
C GLN A 160 -30.87 24.18 3.44
N VAL A 161 -30.80 25.21 2.64
CA VAL A 161 -30.02 26.41 2.91
C VAL A 161 -30.74 27.18 4.03
N GLN A 162 -30.24 27.07 5.25
CA GLN A 162 -30.59 28.03 6.33
C GLN A 162 -29.68 29.25 6.15
N PRO A 163 -30.26 30.47 6.17
CA PRO A 163 -29.46 31.67 6.08
C PRO A 163 -28.70 31.89 7.39
N HIS A 164 -27.42 31.60 7.39
CA HIS A 164 -26.54 32.00 8.47
C HIS A 164 -26.20 33.49 8.33
N ALA A 165 -26.47 34.24 9.39
CA ALA A 165 -26.10 35.64 9.54
C ALA A 165 -24.57 35.77 9.34
N VAL A 166 -24.19 36.61 8.38
CA VAL A 166 -22.81 36.95 8.06
C VAL A 166 -22.22 37.73 9.23
N GLN A 167 -21.32 37.13 10.01
CA GLN A 167 -20.46 37.87 10.92
C GLN A 167 -19.33 38.52 10.12
N PRO A 168 -18.98 39.78 10.41
CA PRO A 168 -17.88 40.45 9.70
C PRO A 168 -16.55 39.77 10.00
N PRO A 169 -15.68 39.61 9.01
CA PRO A 169 -14.40 38.96 9.19
C PRO A 169 -13.51 39.75 10.15
N LYS A 170 -12.89 39.06 11.10
CA LYS A 170 -11.84 39.64 11.95
C LYS A 170 -10.67 40.09 11.06
N PRO A 171 -9.99 41.22 11.34
CA PRO A 171 -8.87 41.68 10.51
C PRO A 171 -7.76 40.66 10.51
N GLY A 172 -7.51 40.04 9.34
CA GLY A 172 -6.46 39.07 9.12
C GLY A 172 -5.09 39.75 9.11
N PHE A 173 -4.10 39.05 9.63
CA PHE A 173 -2.71 39.48 9.76
C PHE A 173 -1.97 39.65 8.41
N TYR A 174 -2.65 39.36 7.30
CA TYR A 174 -2.13 39.53 5.94
C TYR A 174 -2.95 40.58 5.22
N GLN A 175 -2.36 41.78 5.00
CA GLN A 175 -2.90 42.75 4.07
C GLN A 175 -2.51 42.34 2.65
N SER A 176 -3.49 42.10 1.79
CA SER A 176 -3.25 41.89 0.36
C SER A 176 -2.89 43.24 -0.27
N MET A 177 -1.62 43.40 -0.62
CA MET A 177 -1.12 44.59 -1.33
C MET A 177 -1.46 44.47 -2.82
N GLN A 178 -1.96 45.55 -3.42
CA GLN A 178 -2.27 45.55 -4.84
C GLN A 178 -0.96 45.44 -5.68
N ALA A 179 -1.02 44.74 -6.81
CA ALA A 179 0.14 44.51 -7.66
C ALA A 179 0.89 45.78 -8.10
N ALA A 180 0.20 46.93 -8.12
CA ALA A 180 0.79 48.23 -8.44
C ALA A 180 1.67 48.78 -7.29
N GLU A 181 1.32 48.53 -6.05
CA GLU A 181 2.10 48.97 -4.87
C GLU A 181 3.34 48.07 -4.68
N TYR A 182 3.22 46.76 -4.92
CA TYR A 182 4.37 45.84 -4.90
C TYR A 182 5.45 46.25 -5.92
N ARG A 183 5.04 46.62 -7.13
CA ARG A 183 5.98 47.10 -8.17
C ARG A 183 6.69 48.40 -7.79
N ARG A 184 6.04 49.32 -7.09
CA ARG A 184 6.67 50.56 -6.61
C ARG A 184 7.69 50.31 -5.50
N GLN A 185 7.41 49.40 -4.57
CA GLN A 185 8.36 49.04 -3.52
C GLN A 185 9.55 48.21 -4.06
N ALA A 186 9.33 47.29 -4.99
CA ALA A 186 10.39 46.51 -5.63
C ALA A 186 11.36 47.40 -6.46
N ALA A 187 10.89 48.53 -7.02
CA ALA A 187 11.73 49.47 -7.75
C ALA A 187 12.63 50.34 -6.85
N GLN A 188 12.37 50.39 -5.54
CA GLN A 188 13.12 51.16 -4.55
C GLN A 188 14.16 50.37 -3.77
N THR A 189 14.21 49.05 -3.95
CA THR A 189 15.20 48.20 -3.30
C THR A 189 16.46 48.05 -4.20
N PRO A 190 17.65 48.48 -3.77
CA PRO A 190 18.86 48.32 -4.59
C PRO A 190 19.17 46.83 -4.76
N PRO A 191 19.73 46.40 -5.94
CA PRO A 191 20.05 45.03 -6.20
C PRO A 191 21.09 44.47 -5.19
N PRO A 192 20.97 43.19 -4.79
CA PRO A 192 21.94 42.59 -3.88
C PRO A 192 23.32 42.55 -4.53
N LYS A 193 24.36 42.98 -3.77
CA LYS A 193 25.75 42.88 -4.20
C LYS A 193 26.11 41.45 -4.56
N PRO A 194 26.82 41.18 -5.68
CA PRO A 194 27.29 39.84 -6.01
C PRO A 194 28.24 39.32 -4.94
N ALA A 195 28.01 38.10 -4.51
CA ALA A 195 28.87 37.39 -3.56
C ALA A 195 30.28 37.21 -4.16
N GLN A 196 31.29 37.62 -3.41
CA GLN A 196 32.70 37.41 -3.80
C GLN A 196 33.02 35.90 -3.67
N PRO A 197 33.78 35.31 -4.59
CA PRO A 197 34.22 33.93 -4.50
C PRO A 197 35.21 33.78 -3.34
N VAL A 198 34.90 32.86 -2.44
CA VAL A 198 35.80 32.44 -1.37
C VAL A 198 36.90 31.60 -2.00
N LEU A 199 38.12 32.13 -2.05
CA LEU A 199 39.36 31.40 -2.42
C LEU A 199 39.59 30.29 -1.38
N ALA A 200 39.58 29.03 -1.81
CA ALA A 200 40.04 27.90 -1.03
C ALA A 200 41.56 27.97 -0.86
N SER A 201 42.02 27.98 0.35
CA SER A 201 43.45 27.86 0.68
C SER A 201 43.89 26.39 0.54
N PRO A 202 45.07 26.10 -0.04
CA PRO A 202 45.65 24.76 -0.08
C PRO A 202 46.41 24.43 1.21
N VAL A 203 46.15 23.24 1.75
CA VAL A 203 47.10 22.40 2.49
C VAL A 203 46.78 20.93 2.19
#